data_1f1ba819f512b57fd4417143ed45ddfa
#
_entry.id   1f1ba819f512b57fd4417143ed45ddfa
#
_cell.length_a   1.000
_cell.length_b   1.000
_cell.length_c   1.000
_cell.angle_alpha   90.00
_cell.angle_beta   90.00
_cell.angle_gamma   90.00
#
_symmetry.space_group_name_H-M   'P 1'
#
loop_
_entity.id
_entity.type
_entity.pdbx_description
1 polymer ?
#
loop_
_entity_poly.entity_id
_entity_poly.type
_entity_poly.pdbx_seq_one_letter_code
_entity_poly.pdbx_strand_id
1 'polypeptide(L)'
;LTELTLPDSAASIGDGAFICSSDLSKITSLAEIPPVCGFKVFNGVNKTNCELIVPEESITAYKQAKGWNEFSNIRGFVGEKK
;
A
#
# COMPACT_ATOMS: atom_id res chain seq x y z
N LEU A 1 8.58 -12.85 -1.69
CA LEU A 1 8.32 -11.46 -2.01
C LEU A 1 8.41 -10.60 -0.77
N THR A 2 9.44 -9.75 -0.71
CA THR A 2 9.64 -8.92 0.47
C THR A 2 9.31 -7.45 0.21
N GLU A 3 9.34 -7.03 -1.05
CA GLU A 3 9.01 -5.65 -1.41
C GLU A 3 8.10 -5.65 -2.61
N LEU A 4 7.24 -4.66 -2.65
CA LEU A 4 6.26 -4.54 -3.71
C LEU A 4 6.16 -3.08 -4.12
N THR A 5 6.14 -2.81 -5.41
CA THR A 5 5.94 -1.45 -5.92
C THR A 5 4.72 -1.44 -6.81
N LEU A 6 3.77 -0.57 -6.50
CA LEU A 6 2.59 -0.39 -7.33
C LEU A 6 2.77 0.85 -8.19
N PRO A 7 2.46 0.77 -9.48
CA PRO A 7 2.63 1.92 -10.35
C PRO A 7 1.60 3.01 -10.07
N ASP A 8 1.88 4.20 -10.58
CA ASP A 8 0.98 5.32 -10.34
C ASP A 8 -0.35 5.17 -11.10
N SER A 9 -0.42 4.25 -12.03
CA SER A 9 -1.65 3.99 -12.75
C SER A 9 -2.52 2.93 -12.09
N ALA A 10 -2.09 2.36 -10.96
CA ALA A 10 -2.87 1.33 -10.29
C ALA A 10 -4.16 1.93 -9.76
N ALA A 11 -5.29 1.39 -10.16
CA ALA A 11 -6.59 1.89 -9.75
C ALA A 11 -7.31 0.93 -8.81
N SER A 12 -6.96 -0.34 -8.82
CA SER A 12 -7.59 -1.32 -7.95
C SER A 12 -6.68 -2.52 -7.78
N ILE A 13 -6.91 -3.26 -6.70
CA ILE A 13 -6.16 -4.47 -6.42
C ILE A 13 -7.17 -5.58 -6.25
N GLY A 14 -6.96 -6.68 -6.96
CA GLY A 14 -7.92 -7.77 -6.95
C GLY A 14 -8.01 -8.47 -5.62
N ASP A 15 -9.08 -9.24 -5.44
CA ASP A 15 -9.32 -9.95 -4.19
C ASP A 15 -8.16 -10.89 -3.89
N GLY A 16 -7.65 -10.83 -2.68
CA GLY A 16 -6.62 -11.74 -2.23
C GLY A 16 -5.29 -11.60 -2.94
N ALA A 17 -5.05 -10.45 -3.61
CA ALA A 17 -3.85 -10.30 -4.43
C ALA A 17 -2.56 -10.57 -3.64
N PHE A 18 -2.52 -10.20 -2.39
CA PHE A 18 -1.32 -10.39 -1.57
C PHE A 18 -1.61 -11.22 -0.33
N ILE A 19 -2.60 -12.08 -0.42
CA ILE A 19 -2.97 -12.91 0.72
C ILE A 19 -1.79 -13.81 1.09
N CYS A 20 -1.54 -13.93 2.38
CA CYS A 20 -0.47 -14.77 2.91
C CYS A 20 0.93 -14.30 2.54
N SER A 21 1.09 -13.05 2.16
CA SER A 21 2.42 -12.51 1.88
C SER A 21 3.08 -12.06 3.19
N SER A 22 3.32 -13.00 4.09
CA SER A 22 3.81 -12.66 5.41
C SER A 22 5.25 -12.17 5.41
N ASP A 23 5.99 -12.43 4.33
CA ASP A 23 7.36 -11.94 4.22
C ASP A 23 7.43 -10.51 3.70
N LEU A 24 6.31 -9.94 3.32
CA LEU A 24 6.30 -8.61 2.75
C LEU A 24 6.63 -7.58 3.81
N SER A 25 7.69 -6.85 3.61
CA SER A 25 8.16 -5.88 4.60
C SER A 25 8.06 -4.44 4.10
N LYS A 26 7.79 -4.23 2.81
CA LYS A 26 7.75 -2.89 2.27
C LYS A 26 6.84 -2.84 1.06
N ILE A 27 5.93 -1.91 1.04
CA ILE A 27 5.07 -1.67 -0.10
C ILE A 27 5.24 -0.21 -0.49
N THR A 28 5.59 0.04 -1.74
CA THR A 28 5.69 1.40 -2.25
C THR A 28 4.57 1.57 -3.26
N SER A 29 3.66 2.48 -2.99
CA SER A 29 2.57 2.77 -3.91
C SER A 29 2.82 4.14 -4.51
N LEU A 30 2.94 4.19 -5.82
CA LEU A 30 3.19 5.46 -6.51
C LEU A 30 1.89 6.18 -6.86
N ALA A 31 0.74 5.53 -6.63
CA ALA A 31 -0.53 6.12 -6.97
C ALA A 31 -0.91 7.20 -5.97
N GLU A 32 -1.32 8.36 -6.47
CA GLU A 32 -1.73 9.46 -5.60
C GLU A 32 -3.10 9.19 -4.99
N ILE A 33 -3.92 8.42 -5.66
CA ILE A 33 -5.22 8.05 -5.14
C ILE A 33 -5.11 6.59 -4.71
N PRO A 34 -5.45 6.25 -3.47
CA PRO A 34 -5.30 4.87 -3.01
C PRO A 34 -6.09 3.92 -3.91
N PRO A 35 -5.43 2.89 -4.43
CA PRO A 35 -6.16 1.89 -5.23
C PRO A 35 -7.25 1.24 -4.39
N VAL A 36 -8.36 0.91 -5.03
CA VAL A 36 -9.44 0.23 -4.34
C VAL A 36 -8.98 -1.19 -4.02
N CYS A 37 -9.03 -1.56 -2.74
CA CYS A 37 -8.63 -2.89 -2.34
C CYS A 37 -9.80 -3.84 -2.42
N GLY A 38 -9.57 -5.00 -3.03
CA GLY A 38 -10.57 -6.04 -3.06
C GLY A 38 -10.68 -6.72 -1.71
N PHE A 39 -11.31 -7.89 -1.70
CA PHE A 39 -11.55 -8.60 -0.46
C PHE A 39 -10.28 -9.31 -0.02
N LYS A 40 -9.88 -9.12 1.23
CA LYS A 40 -8.74 -9.80 1.83
C LYS A 40 -7.42 -9.59 1.08
N VAL A 41 -7.25 -8.43 0.49
CA VAL A 41 -6.04 -8.16 -0.28
C VAL A 41 -4.79 -8.33 0.57
N PHE A 42 -4.81 -7.82 1.79
CA PHE A 42 -3.64 -7.88 2.66
C PHE A 42 -3.79 -8.88 3.80
N ASN A 43 -4.66 -9.84 3.63
CA ASN A 43 -4.86 -10.85 4.67
C ASN A 43 -3.58 -11.68 4.80
N GLY A 44 -3.04 -11.77 6.00
CA GLY A 44 -1.79 -12.49 6.22
C GLY A 44 -0.55 -11.63 6.13
N VAL A 45 -0.67 -10.40 5.63
CA VAL A 45 0.44 -9.46 5.62
C VAL A 45 0.60 -8.90 7.03
N ASN A 46 1.83 -8.83 7.51
CA ASN A 46 2.09 -8.26 8.83
C ASN A 46 2.08 -6.75 8.71
N LYS A 47 0.92 -6.16 8.86
CA LYS A 47 0.75 -4.72 8.62
C LYS A 47 1.43 -3.86 9.68
N THR A 48 1.80 -4.44 10.81
CA THR A 48 2.52 -3.71 11.83
C THR A 48 3.99 -3.51 11.44
N ASN A 49 4.58 -4.54 10.84
CA ASN A 49 5.98 -4.47 10.46
C ASN A 49 6.19 -4.06 9.00
N CYS A 50 5.18 -4.11 8.20
CA CYS A 50 5.30 -3.77 6.79
C CYS A 50 5.24 -2.25 6.63
N GLU A 51 6.23 -1.69 5.96
CA GLU A 51 6.28 -0.26 5.74
C GLU A 51 5.52 0.08 4.47
N LEU A 52 4.61 1.03 4.56
CA LEU A 52 3.87 1.48 3.39
C LEU A 52 4.36 2.87 3.02
N ILE A 53 4.89 3.00 1.80
CA ILE A 53 5.44 4.26 1.33
C ILE A 53 4.56 4.76 0.20
N VAL A 54 4.04 5.97 0.35
CA VAL A 54 3.10 6.56 -0.60
C VAL A 54 3.53 7.98 -0.88
N PRO A 55 2.99 8.63 -1.92
CA PRO A 55 3.33 10.04 -2.14
C PRO A 55 2.98 10.86 -0.89
N GLU A 56 3.85 11.78 -0.55
CA GLU A 56 3.70 12.52 0.69
C GLU A 56 2.34 13.19 0.79
N GLU A 57 1.85 13.75 -0.28
CA GLU A 57 0.56 14.44 -0.25
C GLU A 57 -0.61 13.47 -0.16
N SER A 58 -0.37 12.17 -0.30
CA SER A 58 -1.44 11.18 -0.25
C SER A 58 -1.50 10.41 1.06
N ILE A 59 -0.62 10.73 2.00
CA ILE A 59 -0.58 9.98 3.26
C ILE A 59 -1.95 9.99 3.95
N THR A 60 -2.59 11.14 4.04
CA THR A 60 -3.89 11.22 4.70
C THR A 60 -4.93 10.38 3.97
N ALA A 61 -4.90 10.39 2.63
CA ALA A 61 -5.85 9.60 1.86
C ALA A 61 -5.65 8.12 2.12
N TYR A 62 -4.41 7.65 2.19
CA TYR A 62 -4.15 6.25 2.45
C TYR A 62 -4.54 5.87 3.89
N LYS A 63 -4.35 6.78 4.83
CA LYS A 63 -4.72 6.50 6.22
C LYS A 63 -6.23 6.37 6.38
N GLN A 64 -7.00 6.92 5.46
CA GLN A 64 -8.45 6.84 5.52
C GLN A 64 -9.01 5.80 4.56
N ALA A 65 -8.19 5.24 3.69
CA ALA A 65 -8.67 4.32 2.68
C ALA A 65 -8.84 2.93 3.28
N LYS A 66 -9.93 2.29 2.93
CA LYS A 66 -10.20 0.95 3.41
C LYS A 66 -9.12 0.00 2.92
N GLY A 67 -8.61 -0.82 3.80
CA GLY A 67 -7.54 -1.75 3.49
C GLY A 67 -6.17 -1.17 3.73
N TRP A 68 -5.97 0.09 3.34
CA TRP A 68 -4.69 0.75 3.54
C TRP A 68 -4.56 1.28 4.96
N ASN A 69 -5.68 1.62 5.58
CA ASN A 69 -5.66 2.24 6.90
C ASN A 69 -5.23 1.27 8.00
N GLU A 70 -5.04 0.00 7.68
CA GLU A 70 -4.61 -0.97 8.67
C GLU A 70 -3.09 -0.99 8.85
N PHE A 71 -2.35 -0.34 7.96
CA PHE A 71 -0.91 -0.30 8.09
C PHE A 71 -0.49 0.69 9.17
N SER A 72 0.38 0.26 10.07
CA SER A 72 0.83 1.12 11.15
C SER A 72 1.92 2.07 10.71
N ASN A 73 2.71 1.69 9.72
CA ASN A 73 3.84 2.49 9.28
C ASN A 73 3.61 3.04 7.89
N ILE A 74 2.83 4.11 7.79
CA ILE A 74 2.61 4.77 6.50
C ILE A 74 3.54 5.96 6.43
N ARG A 75 4.40 5.96 5.43
CA ARG A 75 5.39 7.01 5.25
C ARG A 75 5.22 7.66 3.88
N GLY A 76 5.67 8.90 3.78
CA GLY A 76 5.57 9.60 2.52
C GLY A 76 6.92 9.71 1.84
N PHE A 77 6.92 9.73 0.50
CA PHE A 77 8.12 10.08 -0.23
C PHE A 77 7.86 11.36 -0.99
N VAL A 78 8.91 12.13 -1.22
CA VAL A 78 8.78 13.35 -1.99
C VAL A 78 8.90 12.96 -3.43
N GLY A 79 7.85 13.16 -4.17
CA GLY A 79 7.81 12.76 -5.54
C GLY A 79 8.71 13.60 -6.36
N GLU A 80 9.65 12.99 -7.03
CA GLU A 80 10.46 13.67 -7.91
C GLU A 80 9.96 13.46 -9.18
N LYS A 81 8.98 13.74 -9.50
CA LYS A 81 8.44 13.43 -10.68
C LYS A 81 9.16 13.91 -11.72
N LYS A 82 9.52 13.89 -12.06
CA LYS A 82 10.03 14.45 -12.99
C LYS A 82 9.98 14.09 -13.84
#